data_e47f7476513373364fecfcc6300254e2
#
_entry.id   e47f7476513373364fecfcc6300254e2
#
_cell.length_a   1.000
_cell.length_b   1.000
_cell.length_c   1.000
_cell.angle_alpha   90.00
_cell.angle_beta   90.00
_cell.angle_gamma   90.00
#
_symmetry.space_group_name_H-M   'P 1'
#
loop_
_entity.id
_entity.type
_entity.pdbx_description
1 polymer ?
#
loop_
_entity_poly.entity_id
_entity_poly.type
_entity_poly.pdbx_seq_one_letter_code
_entity_poly.pdbx_strand_id
1 'polypeptide(L)'
;MCATLAVTTTTEEVTMSAAHEDRPWGSWTVLDEGEGFKVKRIDVRAHHRLSLQTHAQRSEHWTVVRGTATCEVDGQEHEVTVGSALDVPVGATHRISNEHDDDLVVIEIQRGPYLGEDDIVRLEDDYGRHAAQ
;
A
#
# COMPACT_ATOMS: atom_id res chain seq x y z
N MET A 1 -26.29 -16.23 25.56
CA MET A 1 -25.78 -16.37 25.29
C MET A 1 -24.99 -16.28 24.82
N CYS A 2 -24.69 -16.18 24.63
CA CYS A 2 -23.88 -16.24 24.13
C CYS A 2 -23.03 -15.88 24.06
N ALA A 3 -22.74 -15.58 24.16
CA ALA A 3 -21.89 -15.35 24.00
C ALA A 3 -20.94 -15.44 24.25
N THR A 4 -20.76 -15.56 24.47
CA THR A 4 -19.85 -15.74 24.62
C THR A 4 -19.12 -15.99 24.24
N LEU A 5 -19.08 -15.89 23.90
CA LEU A 5 -18.33 -15.99 23.49
C LEU A 5 -17.69 -15.67 23.04
N ALA A 6 -17.91 -15.57 22.87
CA ALA A 6 -17.28 -15.34 22.23
C ALA A 6 -16.32 -14.76 22.37
N VAL A 7 -16.27 -14.41 22.62
CA VAL A 7 -15.37 -14.02 22.63
C VAL A 7 -14.26 -14.31 22.67
N THR A 8 -14.07 -14.54 22.88
CA THR A 8 -13.10 -14.92 23.02
C THR A 8 -12.34 -15.06 22.28
N THR A 9 -12.29 -15.12 22.01
CA THR A 9 -11.60 -15.48 21.19
C THR A 9 -11.04 -14.67 20.44
N THR A 10 -11.12 -14.08 20.34
CA THR A 10 -10.83 -13.33 19.48
C THR A 10 -9.75 -12.46 19.59
N THR A 11 -9.53 -11.97 20.53
CA THR A 11 -8.65 -11.01 20.74
C THR A 11 -7.32 -11.20 20.28
N GLU A 12 -6.78 -12.17 20.61
CA GLU A 12 -5.43 -12.29 20.37
C GLU A 12 -5.14 -12.43 18.96
N GLU A 13 -5.95 -13.02 18.28
CA GLU A 13 -5.61 -13.21 16.96
C GLU A 13 -5.55 -11.95 16.22
N VAL A 14 -6.23 -11.03 16.66
CA VAL A 14 -6.20 -9.80 15.99
C VAL A 14 -4.84 -9.23 15.94
N THR A 15 -4.20 -9.23 17.07
CA THR A 15 -2.91 -8.63 17.09
C THR A 15 -1.94 -9.37 16.29
N MET A 16 -2.07 -10.65 16.25
CA MET A 16 -1.08 -11.37 15.57
C MET A 16 -1.14 -11.25 14.11
N SER A 17 -2.27 -11.00 13.60
CA SER A 17 -2.41 -11.05 12.18
C SER A 17 -1.91 -9.82 11.47
N ALA A 18 -1.74 -8.72 12.16
CA ALA A 18 -1.41 -7.48 11.47
C ALA A 18 0.08 -7.39 11.23
N ALA A 19 0.50 -7.49 9.98
CA ALA A 19 1.88 -7.23 9.62
C ALA A 19 2.04 -5.75 9.39
N HIS A 20 3.14 -5.20 9.89
CA HIS A 20 3.44 -3.78 9.80
C HIS A 20 4.93 -3.60 9.57
N GLU A 21 5.30 -2.70 8.66
CA GLU A 21 6.70 -2.37 8.45
C GLU A 21 6.91 -0.89 8.30
N ASP A 22 7.92 -0.38 8.97
CA ASP A 22 8.37 0.99 8.77
C ASP A 22 9.24 1.02 7.54
N ARG A 23 9.10 2.09 6.77
CA ARG A 23 9.84 2.31 5.54
C ARG A 23 10.42 3.71 5.56
N PRO A 24 11.41 4.00 4.70
CA PRO A 24 11.99 5.35 4.69
C PRO A 24 10.97 6.45 4.46
N TRP A 25 9.90 6.15 3.74
CA TRP A 25 8.88 7.13 3.39
C TRP A 25 7.67 7.13 4.32
N GLY A 26 7.58 6.20 5.25
CA GLY A 26 6.44 6.08 6.15
C GLY A 26 6.27 4.66 6.64
N SER A 27 5.13 4.05 6.36
CA SER A 27 4.90 2.67 6.80
C SER A 27 3.75 2.04 6.03
N TRP A 28 3.67 0.71 6.07
CA TRP A 28 2.48 0.02 5.61
C TRP A 28 2.05 -1.00 6.65
N THR A 29 0.75 -1.29 6.65
CA THR A 29 0.15 -2.25 7.57
C THR A 29 -0.86 -3.09 6.80
N VAL A 30 -0.78 -4.41 6.94
CA VAL A 30 -1.77 -5.29 6.34
C VAL A 30 -3.01 -5.29 7.21
N LEU A 31 -4.14 -4.94 6.62
CA LEU A 31 -5.42 -4.87 7.34
C LEU A 31 -6.21 -6.16 7.18
N ASP A 32 -6.09 -6.82 6.04
CA ASP A 32 -6.81 -8.05 5.77
C ASP A 32 -6.15 -8.74 4.58
N GLU A 33 -6.30 -10.06 4.51
CA GLU A 33 -5.83 -10.78 3.34
C GLU A 33 -6.55 -12.10 3.24
N GLY A 34 -6.66 -12.58 2.03
CA GLY A 34 -7.30 -13.84 1.73
C GLY A 34 -6.78 -14.36 0.42
N GLU A 35 -7.48 -15.34 -0.13
CA GLU A 35 -7.05 -15.91 -1.39
C GLU A 35 -7.21 -14.88 -2.50
N GLY A 36 -6.11 -14.53 -3.15
CA GLY A 36 -6.14 -13.62 -4.29
C GLY A 36 -6.21 -12.13 -3.94
N PHE A 37 -6.18 -11.77 -2.67
CA PHE A 37 -6.22 -10.34 -2.32
C PHE A 37 -5.50 -10.04 -1.01
N LYS A 38 -5.05 -8.78 -0.90
CA LYS A 38 -4.46 -8.25 0.32
C LYS A 38 -4.84 -6.78 0.40
N VAL A 39 -5.23 -6.33 1.60
CA VAL A 39 -5.59 -4.94 1.85
C VAL A 39 -4.54 -4.33 2.76
N LYS A 40 -3.97 -3.21 2.34
CA LYS A 40 -2.96 -2.51 3.12
C LYS A 40 -3.37 -1.08 3.39
N ARG A 41 -2.98 -0.59 4.56
CA ARG A 41 -2.96 0.84 4.83
C ARG A 41 -1.55 1.33 4.60
N ILE A 42 -1.39 2.38 3.82
CA ILE A 42 -0.10 2.97 3.51
C ILE A 42 -0.10 4.39 4.04
N ASP A 43 0.85 4.67 4.94
CA ASP A 43 1.03 5.99 5.52
C ASP A 43 2.28 6.61 4.90
N VAL A 44 2.15 7.76 4.25
CA VAL A 44 3.28 8.42 3.59
C VAL A 44 3.50 9.77 4.25
N ARG A 45 4.70 9.96 4.80
CA ARG A 45 5.02 11.22 5.45
C ARG A 45 5.05 12.37 4.46
N ALA A 46 4.80 13.58 4.97
CA ALA A 46 4.88 14.79 4.16
C ALA A 46 6.20 14.84 3.41
N HIS A 47 6.14 15.19 2.15
CA HIS A 47 7.31 15.38 1.28
C HIS A 47 8.17 14.11 1.10
N HIS A 48 7.53 12.93 1.21
CA HIS A 48 8.17 11.66 0.93
C HIS A 48 7.41 10.92 -0.16
N ARG A 49 8.07 9.95 -0.77
CA ARG A 49 7.42 9.14 -1.82
C ARG A 49 8.01 7.75 -1.83
N LEU A 50 7.21 6.81 -2.34
CA LEU A 50 7.65 5.46 -2.55
C LEU A 50 8.54 5.39 -3.79
N SER A 51 9.16 4.25 -4.04
CA SER A 51 9.93 4.06 -5.27
C SER A 51 9.01 4.02 -6.48
N LEU A 52 9.57 4.30 -7.65
CA LEU A 52 8.91 3.99 -8.91
C LEU A 52 9.14 2.51 -9.14
N GLN A 53 8.08 1.73 -9.26
CA GLN A 53 8.17 0.29 -9.18
C GLN A 53 7.19 -0.42 -10.08
N THR A 54 7.41 -1.72 -10.29
CA THR A 54 6.48 -2.60 -10.99
C THR A 54 6.29 -3.86 -10.19
N HIS A 55 5.15 -4.52 -10.41
CA HIS A 55 4.86 -5.84 -9.86
C HIS A 55 4.43 -6.75 -11.00
N ALA A 56 4.97 -7.96 -11.04
CA ALA A 56 4.72 -8.86 -12.15
C ALA A 56 3.41 -9.65 -12.01
N GLN A 57 2.93 -9.82 -10.78
CA GLN A 57 1.83 -10.75 -10.52
C GLN A 57 0.61 -10.14 -9.87
N ARG A 58 0.58 -8.82 -9.66
CA ARG A 58 -0.58 -8.22 -9.00
C ARG A 58 -0.95 -6.88 -9.61
N SER A 59 -2.25 -6.57 -9.52
CA SER A 59 -2.76 -5.23 -9.76
C SER A 59 -3.03 -4.57 -8.41
N GLU A 60 -3.23 -3.27 -8.42
CA GLU A 60 -3.49 -2.51 -7.20
C GLU A 60 -4.61 -1.51 -7.43
N HIS A 61 -5.36 -1.24 -6.36
CA HIS A 61 -6.40 -0.23 -6.35
C HIS A 61 -6.10 0.67 -5.15
N TRP A 62 -5.95 1.97 -5.37
CA TRP A 62 -5.59 2.91 -4.33
C TRP A 62 -6.74 3.87 -4.07
N THR A 63 -7.17 3.96 -2.81
CA THR A 63 -8.18 4.93 -2.38
C THR A 63 -7.54 5.84 -1.35
N VAL A 64 -7.60 7.15 -1.56
CA VAL A 64 -7.05 8.11 -0.61
C VAL A 64 -8.11 8.38 0.45
N VAL A 65 -7.72 8.20 1.72
CA VAL A 65 -8.62 8.43 2.84
C VAL A 65 -8.18 9.61 3.70
N ARG A 66 -6.96 10.12 3.50
CA ARG A 66 -6.47 11.30 4.20
C ARG A 66 -5.36 11.94 3.37
N GLY A 67 -5.40 13.25 3.24
CA GLY A 67 -4.39 13.98 2.49
C GLY A 67 -4.62 13.94 0.99
N THR A 68 -3.59 14.24 0.23
CA THR A 68 -3.64 14.26 -1.23
C THR A 68 -2.44 13.51 -1.76
N ALA A 69 -2.67 12.58 -2.67
CA ALA A 69 -1.61 11.80 -3.28
C ALA A 69 -1.31 12.31 -4.67
N THR A 70 -0.04 12.35 -5.02
CA THR A 70 0.39 12.54 -6.39
C THR A 70 0.85 11.17 -6.86
N CYS A 71 0.10 10.57 -7.78
CA CYS A 71 0.34 9.21 -8.21
C CYS A 71 0.79 9.19 -9.65
N GLU A 72 1.77 8.35 -9.93
CA GLU A 72 2.24 8.16 -11.30
C GLU A 72 1.93 6.72 -11.72
N VAL A 73 1.30 6.55 -12.89
CA VAL A 73 1.02 5.24 -13.46
C VAL A 73 1.39 5.30 -14.94
N ASP A 74 2.34 4.46 -15.34
CA ASP A 74 2.84 4.40 -16.72
C ASP A 74 3.21 5.78 -17.28
N GLY A 75 3.88 6.57 -16.46
CA GLY A 75 4.37 7.88 -16.88
C GLY A 75 3.36 9.00 -16.80
N GLN A 76 2.13 8.72 -16.41
CA GLN A 76 1.11 9.75 -16.28
C GLN A 76 0.87 10.08 -14.83
N GLU A 77 0.85 11.37 -14.52
CA GLU A 77 0.68 11.82 -13.16
C GLU A 77 -0.79 12.16 -12.89
N HIS A 78 -1.27 11.72 -11.74
CA HIS A 78 -2.65 11.95 -11.31
C HIS A 78 -2.64 12.49 -9.89
N GLU A 79 -3.45 13.51 -9.64
CA GLU A 79 -3.66 13.98 -8.29
C GLU A 79 -4.93 13.33 -7.75
N VAL A 80 -4.81 12.61 -6.62
CA VAL A 80 -5.91 11.83 -6.06
C VAL A 80 -6.22 12.38 -4.67
N THR A 81 -7.46 12.83 -4.48
CA THR A 81 -7.89 13.44 -3.23
C THR A 81 -8.77 12.47 -2.45
N VAL A 82 -9.14 12.86 -1.23
CA VAL A 82 -9.95 12.00 -0.36
C VAL A 82 -11.23 11.60 -1.06
N GLY A 83 -11.51 10.29 -1.04
CA GLY A 83 -12.70 9.74 -1.67
C GLY A 83 -12.53 9.36 -3.11
N SER A 84 -11.37 9.69 -3.71
CA SER A 84 -11.07 9.29 -5.09
C SER A 84 -10.14 8.09 -5.09
N ALA A 85 -10.08 7.40 -6.22
CA ALA A 85 -9.31 6.17 -6.33
C ALA A 85 -8.64 6.07 -7.69
N LEU A 86 -7.65 5.20 -7.78
CA LEU A 86 -6.87 4.98 -8.99
C LEU A 86 -6.50 3.51 -9.08
N ASP A 87 -6.60 2.94 -10.26
CA ASP A 87 -6.23 1.55 -10.50
C ASP A 87 -4.86 1.46 -11.16
N VAL A 88 -4.09 0.47 -10.73
CA VAL A 88 -2.77 0.18 -11.29
C VAL A 88 -2.80 -1.23 -11.86
N PRO A 89 -2.73 -1.37 -13.20
CA PRO A 89 -2.75 -2.69 -13.82
C PRO A 89 -1.48 -3.49 -13.51
N VAL A 90 -1.57 -4.79 -13.68
CA VAL A 90 -0.41 -5.66 -13.53
C VAL A 90 0.68 -5.18 -14.50
N GLY A 91 1.91 -5.07 -14.01
CA GLY A 91 3.04 -4.70 -14.85
C GLY A 91 3.24 -3.22 -15.07
N ALA A 92 2.28 -2.38 -14.69
CA ALA A 92 2.42 -0.94 -14.90
C ALA A 92 3.47 -0.34 -13.96
N THR A 93 4.23 0.63 -14.44
CA THR A 93 5.12 1.38 -13.56
C THR A 93 4.26 2.30 -12.73
N HIS A 94 4.59 2.43 -11.46
CA HIS A 94 3.75 3.26 -10.58
C HIS A 94 4.51 3.75 -9.36
N ARG A 95 4.02 4.86 -8.80
CA ARG A 95 4.59 5.49 -7.61
C ARG A 95 3.54 6.32 -6.91
N ILE A 96 3.54 6.27 -5.59
CA ILE A 96 2.75 7.17 -4.75
C ILE A 96 3.69 8.20 -4.16
N SER A 97 3.34 9.47 -4.27
CA SER A 97 4.10 10.57 -3.69
C SER A 97 3.20 11.42 -2.81
N ASN A 98 3.77 11.93 -1.73
CA ASN A 98 3.12 12.94 -0.90
C ASN A 98 3.92 14.23 -1.01
N GLU A 99 3.42 15.18 -1.81
CA GLU A 99 4.12 16.43 -2.06
C GLU A 99 3.59 17.57 -1.18
N HIS A 100 2.78 17.23 -0.20
CA HIS A 100 2.13 18.23 0.66
C HIS A 100 2.67 18.17 2.08
N ASP A 101 2.20 19.11 2.90
CA ASP A 101 2.68 19.25 4.28
C ASP A 101 1.97 18.32 5.24
N ASP A 102 0.83 17.75 4.85
CA ASP A 102 0.06 16.84 5.70
C ASP A 102 0.40 15.40 5.38
N ASP A 103 0.20 14.52 6.34
CA ASP A 103 0.38 13.10 6.11
C ASP A 103 -0.67 12.57 5.14
N LEU A 104 -0.26 11.58 4.37
CA LEU A 104 -1.13 10.93 3.39
C LEU A 104 -1.43 9.52 3.85
N VAL A 105 -2.70 9.12 3.78
CA VAL A 105 -3.09 7.73 4.06
C VAL A 105 -3.85 7.18 2.86
N VAL A 106 -3.35 6.06 2.34
CA VAL A 106 -3.94 5.37 1.19
C VAL A 106 -4.33 3.97 1.63
N ILE A 107 -5.52 3.53 1.22
CA ILE A 107 -5.91 2.14 1.38
C ILE A 107 -5.68 1.47 0.03
N GLU A 108 -4.86 0.43 0.04
CA GLU A 108 -4.46 -0.28 -1.16
C GLU A 108 -5.05 -1.67 -1.16
N ILE A 109 -5.69 -2.06 -2.25
CA ILE A 109 -6.17 -3.42 -2.44
C ILE A 109 -5.32 -4.05 -3.53
N GLN A 110 -4.60 -5.10 -3.17
CA GLN A 110 -3.78 -5.87 -4.10
C GLN A 110 -4.55 -7.10 -4.54
N ARG A 111 -4.50 -7.45 -5.81
CA ARG A 111 -5.14 -8.63 -6.34
C ARG A 111 -4.20 -9.39 -7.25
N GLY A 112 -4.13 -10.69 -7.08
CA GLY A 112 -3.30 -11.52 -7.95
C GLY A 112 -3.04 -12.88 -7.36
N PRO A 113 -2.39 -13.76 -8.14
CA PRO A 113 -2.09 -15.11 -7.67
C PRO A 113 -0.96 -15.16 -6.67
N TYR A 114 -0.12 -14.13 -6.61
CA TYR A 114 0.99 -14.06 -5.67
C TYR A 114 1.12 -12.64 -5.17
N LEU A 115 1.10 -12.48 -3.85
CA LEU A 115 1.11 -11.15 -3.23
C LEU A 115 2.30 -10.96 -2.28
N GLY A 116 3.38 -11.69 -2.48
CA GLY A 116 4.58 -11.55 -1.67
C GLY A 116 5.27 -10.22 -1.90
N GLU A 117 5.95 -9.72 -0.87
CA GLU A 117 6.62 -8.43 -0.94
C GLU A 117 7.85 -8.45 -1.84
N ASP A 118 8.31 -9.61 -2.24
CA ASP A 118 9.45 -9.74 -3.14
C ASP A 118 9.06 -9.61 -4.61
N ASP A 119 7.77 -9.51 -4.94
CA ASP A 119 7.34 -9.23 -6.32
C ASP A 119 7.41 -7.75 -6.56
N ILE A 120 8.62 -7.22 -6.68
CA ILE A 120 8.84 -5.80 -6.88
C ILE A 120 10.15 -5.57 -7.63
N VAL A 121 10.10 -4.68 -8.61
CA VAL A 121 11.31 -4.15 -9.25
C VAL A 121 11.26 -2.64 -9.03
N ARG A 122 12.28 -2.10 -8.40
CA ARG A 122 12.37 -0.66 -8.16
C ARG A 122 13.20 -0.03 -9.26
N LEU A 123 12.59 0.89 -10.00
CA LEU A 123 13.23 1.56 -11.11
C LEU A 123 13.91 2.86 -10.68
N GLU A 124 13.31 3.57 -9.72
CA GLU A 124 13.87 4.76 -9.09
C GLU A 124 13.52 4.73 -7.62
N ASP A 125 14.49 5.05 -6.78
CA ASP A 125 14.24 5.01 -5.35
C ASP A 125 15.11 6.07 -4.67
N ASP A 126 14.46 7.05 -4.04
CA ASP A 126 15.15 8.16 -3.38
C ASP A 126 16.05 7.67 -2.24
N TYR A 127 15.83 6.45 -1.77
CA TYR A 127 16.53 5.90 -0.61
C TYR A 127 17.60 4.89 -1.00
N GLY A 128 17.85 4.77 -2.31
CA GLY A 128 18.95 3.94 -2.81
C GLY A 128 18.71 2.44 -2.84
N ARG A 129 17.49 1.99 -2.57
CA ARG A 129 17.22 0.55 -2.48
C ARG A 129 17.23 -0.15 -3.82
N HIS A 130 17.02 0.60 -4.92
CA HIS A 130 16.95 -0.04 -6.24
C HIS A 130 18.31 -0.62 -6.64
N ALA A 131 19.39 -0.07 -6.12
CA ALA A 131 20.71 -0.58 -6.46
C ALA A 131 21.01 -1.92 -5.80
N ALA A 132 20.22 -2.31 -4.85
CA ALA A 132 20.42 -3.56 -4.12
C ALA A 132 19.73 -4.74 -4.77
N GLN A 133 19.01 -4.52 -5.82
CA GLN A 133 18.28 -5.60 -6.47
C GLN A 133 19.13 -6.35 -7.51
#